data_0586229afb24e963ef527dbdf23fc24b
#
_entry.id   0586229afb24e963ef527dbdf23fc24b
#
_cell.length_a   1.000
_cell.length_b   1.000
_cell.length_c   1.000
_cell.angle_alpha   90.00
_cell.angle_beta   90.00
_cell.angle_gamma   90.00
#
_symmetry.space_group_name_H-M   'P 1'
#
loop_
_entity.id
_entity.type
_entity.pdbx_description
1 polymer ?
#
loop_
_entity_poly.entity_id
_entity_poly.type
_entity_poly.pdbx_seq_one_letter_code
_entity_poly.pdbx_strand_id
1 'polypeptide(L)'
;MKKDRIPNKEYVYHAPIIFVGLFYVLLLVWTAVCVVLIGSKTLSAGWPLFQLLMIAFVLGYTWYFSLGIAYRISVNRKGTVELTSFRRVLHVKVDAISLVEGPRLALIPYSFIRFRLEREKAYLFCRITDDELQQVLKKMRSANREMKFKGL
;
A
#
# COMPACT_ATOMS: atom_id res chain seq x y z
N MET A 1 -10.89 11.66 42.25
CA MET A 1 -9.65 11.14 41.64
C MET A 1 -9.83 11.07 40.13
N LYS A 2 -9.38 12.09 39.40
CA LYS A 2 -9.29 12.04 37.93
C LYS A 2 -8.19 11.05 37.56
N LYS A 3 -8.59 9.90 37.05
CA LYS A 3 -7.69 8.92 36.44
C LYS A 3 -7.18 9.56 35.13
N ASP A 4 -6.00 10.15 35.18
CA ASP A 4 -5.31 10.67 34.00
C ASP A 4 -5.20 9.53 33.00
N ARG A 5 -6.09 9.56 32.00
CA ARG A 5 -5.93 8.75 30.79
C ARG A 5 -4.69 9.26 30.10
N ILE A 6 -3.56 8.62 30.39
CA ILE A 6 -2.33 8.78 29.58
C ILE A 6 -2.76 8.54 28.13
N PRO A 7 -2.65 9.55 27.26
CA PRO A 7 -3.07 9.37 25.87
C PRO A 7 -2.33 8.17 25.29
N ASN A 8 -3.10 7.25 24.77
CA ASN A 8 -2.58 6.07 24.11
C ASN A 8 -1.83 6.55 22.85
N LYS A 9 -0.52 6.81 22.98
CA LYS A 9 0.28 7.42 21.92
C LYS A 9 0.43 6.39 20.82
N GLU A 10 -0.53 6.37 19.91
CA GLU A 10 -0.44 5.63 18.64
C GLU A 10 0.42 6.44 17.70
N TYR A 11 1.38 5.78 17.10
CA TYR A 11 2.15 6.35 15.99
C TYR A 11 1.38 6.05 14.72
N VAL A 12 0.85 7.09 14.11
CA VAL A 12 0.02 6.99 12.90
C VAL A 12 0.68 7.78 11.78
N TYR A 13 0.73 7.17 10.61
CA TYR A 13 1.12 7.83 9.38
C TYR A 13 -0.01 7.71 8.35
N HIS A 14 -0.29 8.80 7.68
CA HIS A 14 -1.23 8.87 6.56
C HIS A 14 -0.47 9.20 5.27
N ALA A 15 -0.67 8.39 4.24
CA ALA A 15 -0.12 8.69 2.93
C ALA A 15 -0.70 10.01 2.39
N PRO A 16 0.09 10.83 1.67
CA PRO A 16 -0.39 12.05 1.08
C PRO A 16 -1.58 11.80 0.15
N ILE A 17 -2.72 12.42 0.44
CA ILE A 17 -3.98 12.18 -0.27
C ILE A 17 -3.86 12.50 -1.76
N ILE A 18 -3.04 13.50 -2.11
CA ILE A 18 -2.76 13.90 -3.50
C ILE A 18 -2.08 12.76 -4.25
N PHE A 19 -1.10 12.09 -3.62
CA PHE A 19 -0.40 10.96 -4.24
C PHE A 19 -1.31 9.77 -4.44
N VAL A 20 -2.08 9.40 -3.43
CA VAL A 20 -3.06 8.31 -3.50
C VAL A 20 -4.13 8.62 -4.56
N GLY A 21 -4.66 9.85 -4.56
CA GLY A 21 -5.66 10.28 -5.54
C GLY A 21 -5.13 10.26 -6.97
N LEU A 22 -3.93 10.79 -7.20
CA LEU A 22 -3.29 10.79 -8.52
C LEU A 22 -3.07 9.36 -9.03
N PHE A 23 -2.63 8.45 -8.17
CA PHE A 23 -2.44 7.05 -8.53
C PHE A 23 -3.74 6.41 -9.03
N TYR A 24 -4.86 6.61 -8.32
CA TYR A 24 -6.15 6.04 -8.73
C TYR A 24 -6.75 6.73 -9.95
N VAL A 25 -6.54 8.04 -10.13
CA VAL A 25 -6.93 8.75 -11.36
C VAL A 25 -6.18 8.21 -12.57
N LEU A 26 -4.87 8.00 -12.47
CA LEU A 26 -4.08 7.39 -13.54
C LEU A 26 -4.54 5.96 -13.85
N LEU A 27 -4.87 5.18 -12.82
CA LEU A 27 -5.40 3.83 -12.98
C LEU A 27 -6.76 3.82 -13.69
N LEU A 28 -7.65 4.78 -13.38
CA LEU A 28 -8.93 4.98 -14.06
C LEU A 28 -8.73 5.35 -15.53
N VAL A 29 -7.85 6.31 -15.82
CA VAL A 29 -7.53 6.72 -17.20
C VAL A 29 -6.98 5.53 -17.99
N TRP A 30 -6.06 4.78 -17.41
CA TRP A 30 -5.52 3.56 -18.02
C TRP A 30 -6.63 2.54 -18.33
N THR A 31 -7.53 2.29 -17.38
CA THR A 31 -8.66 1.39 -17.55
C THR A 31 -9.57 1.86 -18.67
N ALA A 32 -9.89 3.17 -18.71
CA ALA A 32 -10.72 3.75 -19.76
C ALA A 32 -10.08 3.59 -21.15
N VAL A 33 -8.78 3.83 -21.27
CA VAL A 33 -8.03 3.62 -22.52
C VAL A 33 -8.12 2.15 -22.96
N CYS A 34 -7.91 1.20 -22.05
CA CYS A 34 -8.04 -0.22 -22.36
C CYS A 34 -9.46 -0.58 -22.85
N VAL A 35 -10.50 -0.08 -22.19
CA VAL A 35 -11.90 -0.33 -22.57
C VAL A 35 -12.22 0.25 -23.94
N VAL A 36 -11.79 1.48 -24.23
CA VAL A 36 -11.99 2.12 -25.54
C VAL A 36 -11.27 1.35 -26.66
N LEU A 37 -10.03 0.93 -26.42
CA LEU A 37 -9.26 0.15 -27.41
C LEU A 37 -9.89 -1.20 -27.68
N ILE A 38 -10.43 -1.87 -26.68
CA ILE A 38 -11.17 -3.12 -26.83
C ILE A 38 -12.44 -2.87 -27.65
N GLY A 39 -13.24 -1.87 -27.27
CA GLY A 39 -14.49 -1.55 -27.95
C GLY A 39 -14.29 -1.23 -29.42
N SER A 40 -13.25 -0.47 -29.78
CA SER A 40 -12.94 -0.12 -31.16
C SER A 40 -12.55 -1.32 -32.04
N LYS A 41 -11.90 -2.33 -31.45
CA LYS A 41 -11.46 -3.53 -32.18
C LYS A 41 -12.55 -4.60 -32.29
N THR A 42 -13.40 -4.75 -31.28
CA THR A 42 -14.51 -5.71 -31.32
C THR A 42 -15.56 -5.38 -32.38
N LEU A 43 -15.68 -4.10 -32.73
CA LEU A 43 -16.57 -3.64 -33.81
C LEU A 43 -16.04 -3.95 -35.22
N SER A 44 -14.72 -4.16 -35.40
CA SER A 44 -14.10 -4.30 -36.72
C SER A 44 -13.64 -5.70 -37.08
N ALA A 45 -13.36 -6.59 -36.12
CA ALA A 45 -12.87 -7.93 -36.41
C ALA A 45 -13.00 -8.85 -35.21
N GLY A 46 -14.09 -9.55 -35.04
CA GLY A 46 -14.40 -10.46 -33.90
C GLY A 46 -13.18 -10.94 -33.10
N TRP A 47 -12.98 -10.36 -31.95
CA TRP A 47 -11.92 -10.78 -31.04
C TRP A 47 -12.23 -12.17 -30.48
N PRO A 48 -11.28 -13.09 -30.45
CA PRO A 48 -11.47 -14.36 -29.79
C PRO A 48 -11.88 -14.11 -28.32
N LEU A 49 -12.93 -14.78 -27.86
CA LEU A 49 -13.45 -14.69 -26.49
C LEU A 49 -12.35 -14.82 -25.44
N PHE A 50 -11.35 -15.64 -25.72
CA PHE A 50 -10.19 -15.85 -24.85
C PHE A 50 -9.39 -14.55 -24.60
N GLN A 51 -9.17 -13.72 -25.63
CA GLN A 51 -8.44 -12.45 -25.46
C GLN A 51 -9.22 -11.46 -24.60
N LEU A 52 -10.54 -11.38 -24.77
CA LEU A 52 -11.40 -10.53 -23.92
C LEU A 52 -11.35 -10.98 -22.47
N LEU A 53 -11.43 -12.29 -22.22
CA LEU A 53 -11.32 -12.84 -20.86
C LEU A 53 -9.96 -12.54 -20.24
N MET A 54 -8.87 -12.68 -20.99
CA MET A 54 -7.53 -12.37 -20.51
C MET A 54 -7.37 -10.89 -20.11
N ILE A 55 -7.89 -9.97 -20.93
CA ILE A 55 -7.83 -8.54 -20.64
C ILE A 55 -8.69 -8.21 -19.41
N ALA A 56 -9.90 -8.75 -19.33
CA ALA A 56 -10.77 -8.57 -18.16
C ALA A 56 -10.11 -9.10 -16.88
N PHE A 57 -9.44 -10.26 -16.98
CA PHE A 57 -8.69 -10.82 -15.86
C PHE A 57 -7.54 -9.91 -15.42
N VAL A 58 -6.73 -9.42 -16.36
CA VAL A 58 -5.60 -8.53 -16.06
C VAL A 58 -6.07 -7.21 -15.44
N LEU A 59 -7.12 -6.59 -15.98
CA LEU A 59 -7.69 -5.37 -15.40
C LEU A 59 -8.26 -5.63 -14.01
N GLY A 60 -9.04 -6.70 -13.84
CA GLY A 60 -9.61 -7.08 -12.55
C GLY A 60 -8.53 -7.35 -11.50
N TYR A 61 -7.47 -8.07 -11.87
CA TYR A 61 -6.33 -8.34 -11.00
C TYR A 61 -5.58 -7.06 -10.61
N THR A 62 -5.38 -6.14 -11.58
CA THR A 62 -4.71 -4.85 -11.35
C THR A 62 -5.50 -4.01 -10.33
N TRP A 63 -6.81 -3.92 -10.48
CA TRP A 63 -7.68 -3.22 -9.53
C TRP A 63 -7.68 -3.90 -8.16
N TYR A 64 -7.82 -5.21 -8.12
CA TYR A 64 -7.80 -5.99 -6.88
C TYR A 64 -6.52 -5.76 -6.09
N PHE A 65 -5.36 -5.76 -6.76
CA PHE A 65 -4.06 -5.50 -6.14
C PHE A 65 -3.94 -4.05 -5.69
N SER A 66 -4.29 -3.10 -6.55
CA SER A 66 -4.16 -1.66 -6.27
C SER A 66 -5.01 -1.22 -5.07
N LEU A 67 -6.24 -1.73 -4.93
CA LEU A 67 -7.10 -1.47 -3.78
C LEU A 67 -6.56 -2.09 -2.47
N GLY A 68 -5.65 -3.05 -2.56
CA GLY A 68 -4.95 -3.66 -1.44
C GLY A 68 -3.75 -2.86 -0.93
N ILE A 69 -3.32 -1.80 -1.62
CA ILE A 69 -2.21 -0.96 -1.18
C ILE A 69 -2.70 -0.07 -0.03
N ALA A 70 -2.02 -0.12 1.10
CA ALA A 70 -2.38 0.65 2.28
C ALA A 70 -2.07 2.14 2.07
N TYR A 71 -2.93 2.99 2.58
CA TYR A 71 -2.74 4.44 2.63
C TYR A 71 -2.55 4.97 4.05
N ARG A 72 -2.74 4.12 5.06
CA ARG A 72 -2.53 4.44 6.47
C ARG A 72 -1.83 3.29 7.17
N ILE A 73 -0.89 3.62 8.04
CA ILE A 73 -0.27 2.69 8.97
C ILE A 73 -0.35 3.26 10.38
N SER A 74 -0.72 2.45 11.34
CA SER A 74 -0.64 2.79 12.76
C SER A 74 0.08 1.70 13.54
N VAL A 75 0.85 2.11 14.54
CA VAL A 75 1.58 1.21 15.44
C VAL A 75 1.15 1.48 16.86
N ASN A 76 0.56 0.47 17.49
CA ASN A 76 0.13 0.53 18.88
C ASN A 76 1.30 0.22 19.82
N ARG A 77 1.22 0.66 21.09
CA ARG A 77 2.18 0.34 22.16
C ARG A 77 2.37 -1.16 22.38
N LYS A 78 1.36 -1.96 22.08
CA LYS A 78 1.38 -3.42 22.20
C LYS A 78 2.18 -4.13 21.09
N GLY A 79 2.82 -3.38 20.17
CA GLY A 79 3.52 -3.95 19.04
C GLY A 79 2.61 -4.52 17.96
N THR A 80 1.38 -4.01 17.85
CA THR A 80 0.48 -4.34 16.74
C THR A 80 0.55 -3.23 15.70
N VAL A 81 0.75 -3.62 14.45
CA VAL A 81 0.73 -2.75 13.27
C VAL A 81 -0.61 -2.95 12.57
N GLU A 82 -1.29 -1.86 12.29
CA GLU A 82 -2.51 -1.83 11.49
C GLU A 82 -2.23 -1.13 10.16
N LEU A 83 -2.44 -1.83 9.07
CA LEU A 83 -2.33 -1.32 7.71
C LEU A 83 -3.73 -1.20 7.11
N THR A 84 -4.18 0.01 6.84
CA THR A 84 -5.49 0.29 6.27
C THR A 84 -5.39 0.54 4.77
N SER A 85 -6.12 -0.23 3.99
CA SER A 85 -6.29 -0.07 2.54
C SER A 85 -7.78 0.05 2.19
N PHE A 86 -8.11 0.39 0.94
CA PHE A 86 -9.52 0.46 0.51
C PHE A 86 -10.21 -0.90 0.49
N ARG A 87 -9.44 -1.98 0.35
CA ARG A 87 -9.98 -3.34 0.30
C ARG A 87 -10.08 -4.00 1.67
N ARG A 88 -9.11 -3.76 2.55
CA ARG A 88 -9.02 -4.43 3.86
C ARG A 88 -8.21 -3.63 4.87
N VAL A 89 -8.44 -3.95 6.14
CA VAL A 89 -7.57 -3.55 7.24
C VAL A 89 -6.80 -4.79 7.69
N LEU A 90 -5.48 -4.69 7.70
CA LEU A 90 -4.58 -5.78 8.07
C LEU A 90 -3.98 -5.50 9.45
N HIS A 91 -4.25 -6.37 10.41
CA HIS A 91 -3.67 -6.32 11.75
C HIS A 91 -2.54 -7.33 11.85
N VAL A 92 -1.33 -6.87 12.08
CA VAL A 92 -0.13 -7.71 12.15
C VAL A 92 0.69 -7.37 13.38
N LYS A 93 1.25 -8.37 14.05
CA LYS A 93 2.25 -8.12 15.09
C LYS A 93 3.56 -7.66 14.44
N VAL A 94 4.26 -6.73 15.07
CA VAL A 94 5.57 -6.25 14.59
C VAL A 94 6.55 -7.42 14.42
N ASP A 95 6.46 -8.44 15.28
CA ASP A 95 7.32 -9.63 15.25
C ASP A 95 7.09 -10.49 13.99
N ALA A 96 5.90 -10.43 13.39
CA ALA A 96 5.57 -11.13 12.14
C ALA A 96 6.10 -10.43 10.89
N ILE A 97 6.69 -9.24 11.02
CA ILE A 97 7.28 -8.48 9.92
C ILE A 97 8.78 -8.77 9.90
N SER A 98 9.24 -9.49 8.89
CA SER A 98 10.64 -9.88 8.76
C SER A 98 11.50 -8.82 8.04
N LEU A 99 10.93 -8.10 7.10
CA LEU A 99 11.65 -7.17 6.24
C LEU A 99 10.77 -5.99 5.84
N VAL A 100 11.33 -4.80 5.94
CA VAL A 100 10.75 -3.55 5.41
C VAL A 100 11.66 -3.03 4.32
N GLU A 101 11.15 -3.00 3.10
CA GLU A 101 11.91 -2.53 1.93
C GLU A 101 11.36 -1.18 1.47
N GLY A 102 12.23 -0.19 1.46
CA GLY A 102 11.99 1.10 0.82
C GLY A 102 12.17 1.03 -0.69
N PRO A 103 11.89 2.13 -1.38
CA PRO A 103 12.07 2.22 -2.81
C PRO A 103 13.54 2.14 -3.20
N ARG A 104 13.81 1.45 -4.29
CA ARG A 104 15.18 1.34 -4.84
C ARG A 104 15.68 2.63 -5.50
N LEU A 105 14.76 3.50 -5.92
CA LEU A 105 15.06 4.77 -6.59
C LEU A 105 14.65 5.93 -5.68
N ALA A 106 15.62 6.58 -5.07
CA ALA A 106 15.42 7.74 -4.19
C ALA A 106 15.13 9.05 -4.94
N LEU A 107 15.00 9.02 -6.27
CA LEU A 107 14.82 10.22 -7.12
C LEU A 107 13.43 10.85 -6.98
N ILE A 108 12.44 10.07 -6.52
CA ILE A 108 11.05 10.53 -6.38
C ILE A 108 10.67 10.45 -4.90
N PRO A 109 10.19 11.56 -4.29
CA PRO A 109 9.83 11.57 -2.87
C PRO A 109 8.62 10.70 -2.54
N TYR A 110 7.79 10.41 -3.53
CA TYR A 110 6.59 9.56 -3.41
C TYR A 110 6.88 8.15 -3.91
N SER A 111 6.59 7.15 -3.10
CA SER A 111 6.91 5.78 -3.42
C SER A 111 6.06 4.78 -2.62
N PHE A 112 6.46 3.52 -2.69
CA PHE A 112 5.82 2.42 -1.98
C PHE A 112 6.83 1.76 -1.05
N ILE A 113 6.43 1.51 0.19
CA ILE A 113 7.17 0.64 1.11
C ILE A 113 6.53 -0.75 1.05
N ARG A 114 7.38 -1.76 0.97
CA ARG A 114 6.97 -3.16 1.00
C ARG A 114 7.28 -3.77 2.35
N PHE A 115 6.26 -4.32 3.00
CA PHE A 115 6.37 -5.12 4.20
C PHE A 115 6.31 -6.59 3.85
N ARG A 116 7.32 -7.36 4.25
CA ARG A 116 7.31 -8.81 4.11
C ARG A 116 6.80 -9.42 5.41
N LEU A 117 5.63 -10.00 5.34
CA LEU A 117 4.99 -10.77 6.40
C LEU A 117 5.30 -12.26 6.22
N GLU A 118 5.02 -13.10 7.21
CA GLU A 118 5.26 -14.54 7.12
C GLU A 118 4.54 -15.21 5.94
N ARG A 119 3.31 -14.79 5.63
CA ARG A 119 2.45 -15.43 4.61
C ARG A 119 2.19 -14.55 3.40
N GLU A 120 2.35 -13.24 3.50
CA GLU A 120 2.00 -12.31 2.43
C GLU A 120 2.92 -11.09 2.40
N LYS A 121 2.77 -10.29 1.35
CA LYS A 121 3.42 -8.98 1.21
C LYS A 121 2.36 -7.90 1.31
N ALA A 122 2.63 -6.85 2.05
CA ALA A 122 1.81 -5.66 2.12
C ALA A 122 2.57 -4.46 1.55
N TYR A 123 1.85 -3.54 0.94
CA TYR A 123 2.40 -2.32 0.34
C TYR A 123 1.74 -1.11 0.97
N LEU A 124 2.50 -0.04 1.15
CA LEU A 124 2.05 1.22 1.71
C LEU A 124 2.47 2.36 0.79
N PHE A 125 1.53 3.23 0.44
CA PHE A 125 1.85 4.52 -0.17
C PHE A 125 2.65 5.37 0.81
N CYS A 126 3.77 5.92 0.40
CA CYS A 126 4.58 6.73 1.30
C CYS A 126 5.24 7.93 0.62
N ARG A 127 5.53 8.93 1.44
CA ARG A 127 6.48 9.98 1.15
C ARG A 127 7.69 9.77 2.08
N ILE A 128 8.85 9.47 1.49
CA ILE A 128 10.04 9.03 2.23
C ILE A 128 10.56 10.11 3.19
N THR A 129 10.38 11.38 2.83
CA THR A 129 10.82 12.54 3.62
C THR A 129 9.86 12.92 4.73
N ASP A 130 8.82 12.13 4.99
CA ASP A 130 7.81 12.43 6.00
C ASP A 130 8.28 12.01 7.39
N ASP A 131 8.29 12.96 8.33
CA ASP A 131 8.73 12.72 9.71
C ASP A 131 7.81 11.75 10.45
N GLU A 132 6.50 11.75 10.16
CA GLU A 132 5.54 10.82 10.76
C GLU A 132 5.87 9.38 10.36
N LEU A 133 6.19 9.17 9.09
CA LEU A 133 6.62 7.86 8.59
C LEU A 133 7.89 7.38 9.29
N GLN A 134 8.88 8.27 9.42
CA GLN A 134 10.14 7.94 10.10
C GLN A 134 9.93 7.59 11.57
N GLN A 135 9.03 8.28 12.26
CA GLN A 135 8.66 7.95 13.64
C GLN A 135 8.00 6.57 13.76
N VAL A 136 7.09 6.24 12.84
CA VAL A 136 6.45 4.92 12.78
C VAL A 136 7.49 3.83 12.57
N LEU A 137 8.39 3.99 11.57
CA LEU A 137 9.45 3.03 11.27
C LEU A 137 10.44 2.87 12.43
N LYS A 138 10.83 3.98 13.08
CA LYS A 138 11.68 3.95 14.27
C LYS A 138 11.01 3.20 15.43
N LYS A 139 9.70 3.39 15.61
CA LYS A 139 8.95 2.67 16.62
C LYS A 139 8.87 1.16 16.32
N MET A 140 8.64 0.79 15.08
CA MET A 140 8.67 -0.61 14.64
C MET A 140 10.04 -1.24 14.88
N ARG A 141 11.12 -0.53 14.54
CA ARG A 141 12.50 -0.99 14.76
C ARG A 141 12.82 -1.18 16.24
N SER A 142 12.30 -0.30 17.11
CA SER A 142 12.50 -0.44 18.57
C SER A 142 11.71 -1.62 19.16
N ALA A 143 10.58 -1.98 18.54
CA ALA A 143 9.75 -3.10 18.98
C ALA A 143 10.27 -4.46 18.50
N ASN A 144 10.84 -4.50 17.28
CA ASN A 144 11.47 -5.73 16.74
C ASN A 144 12.88 -5.41 16.20
N ARG A 145 13.90 -5.77 16.96
CA ARG A 145 15.31 -5.53 16.61
C ARG A 145 15.83 -6.44 15.49
N GLU A 146 15.17 -7.58 15.26
CA GLU A 146 15.54 -8.54 14.21
C GLU A 146 15.00 -8.13 12.83
N MET A 147 14.07 -7.17 12.79
CA MET A 147 13.50 -6.65 11.55
C MET A 147 14.57 -5.99 10.69
N LYS A 148 14.68 -6.45 9.46
CA LYS A 148 15.62 -5.90 8.49
C LYS A 148 14.99 -4.71 7.75
N PHE A 149 15.76 -3.63 7.58
CA PHE A 149 15.39 -2.46 6.78
C PHE A 149 16.33 -2.37 5.59
N LYS A 150 15.76 -2.19 4.40
CA LYS A 150 16.52 -2.08 3.15
C LYS A 150 16.04 -0.87 2.35
N GLY A 151 16.94 0.06 2.05
CA GLY A 151 16.62 1.23 1.24
C GLY A 151 15.79 2.31 1.96
N LEU A 152 15.85 2.37 3.29
CA LEU A 152 15.17 3.37 4.14
C LEU A 152 16.21 4.12 4.98
#